data_1b9065d2768e7f015a39ac16ba6b55ae
#
_entry.id   1b9065d2768e7f015a39ac16ba6b55ae
#
_cell.length_a   1.000
_cell.length_b   1.000
_cell.length_c   1.000
_cell.angle_alpha   90.00
_cell.angle_beta   90.00
_cell.angle_gamma   90.00
#
_symmetry.space_group_name_H-M   'P 1'
#
loop_
_entity.id
_entity.type
_entity.pdbx_description
1 polymer ?
#
loop_
_entity_poly.entity_id
_entity_poly.type
_entity_poly.pdbx_seq_one_letter_code
_entity_poly.pdbx_strand_id
1 'polypeptide(L)'
;MTPTLSILIPCFDYDCSKLVADLQRKGDEEGLSLEIIVGDDTLTRLGRARNRNRLAEQASGEWLLIVDCDAAMPPAFSLRKYVEAGRQAPVVCGGLYHPDVNPCPEATLRFKYERKADLRRAARFRQEHPYAQLSTFSLLVRRETFLAIRFDEACVEYGYEDTLFGAELERRGIPILHIDNPLIHMGLEPDAIFLAKTETAMRTLHRLEQKLRGHSHLLATVDRLRRLHLCGLIRCCWRLCRKPLRANLLGKHPSLFLFSVYKLGFFLCLR
;
A
#
# COMPACT_ATOMS: atom_id res chain seq x y z
N MET A 1 14.32 25.08 -15.64
CA MET A 1 15.16 24.19 -14.80
C MET A 1 14.41 22.89 -14.59
N THR A 2 15.10 21.77 -14.63
CA THR A 2 14.49 20.45 -14.32
C THR A 2 14.13 20.43 -12.84
N PRO A 3 12.92 20.03 -12.42
CA PRO A 3 12.57 19.95 -11.01
C PRO A 3 13.42 18.89 -10.31
N THR A 4 13.74 19.14 -9.04
CA THR A 4 14.48 18.16 -8.23
C THR A 4 13.57 16.97 -7.88
N LEU A 5 12.28 17.23 -7.69
CA LEU A 5 11.31 16.26 -7.19
C LEU A 5 10.00 16.36 -7.97
N SER A 6 9.57 15.26 -8.59
CA SER A 6 8.23 15.10 -9.13
C SER A 6 7.36 14.33 -8.14
N ILE A 7 6.28 14.95 -7.66
CA ILE A 7 5.30 14.31 -6.77
C ILE A 7 4.18 13.74 -7.61
N LEU A 8 3.99 12.44 -7.52
CA LEU A 8 3.01 11.68 -8.31
C LEU A 8 1.83 11.29 -7.41
N ILE A 9 0.65 11.81 -7.72
CA ILE A 9 -0.57 11.57 -6.94
C ILE A 9 -1.55 10.76 -7.80
N PRO A 10 -1.53 9.42 -7.74
CA PRO A 10 -2.53 8.59 -8.38
C PRO A 10 -3.88 8.78 -7.68
N CYS A 11 -4.89 9.21 -8.41
CA CYS A 11 -6.21 9.54 -7.90
C CYS A 11 -7.29 8.69 -8.58
N PHE A 12 -8.35 8.36 -7.86
CA PHE A 12 -9.56 7.74 -8.38
C PHE A 12 -10.76 8.21 -7.55
N ASP A 13 -11.63 9.00 -8.17
CA ASP A 13 -12.85 9.54 -7.56
C ASP A 13 -12.61 10.16 -6.16
N TYR A 14 -11.57 11.00 -6.08
CA TYR A 14 -11.16 11.63 -4.82
C TYR A 14 -10.64 13.06 -5.05
N ASP A 15 -11.11 14.03 -4.26
CA ASP A 15 -10.60 15.40 -4.30
C ASP A 15 -9.30 15.51 -3.50
N CYS A 16 -8.18 15.61 -4.20
CA CYS A 16 -6.86 15.80 -3.61
C CYS A 16 -6.35 17.25 -3.67
N SER A 17 -7.21 18.23 -4.00
CA SER A 17 -6.82 19.63 -4.17
C SER A 17 -6.13 20.23 -2.94
N LYS A 18 -6.63 19.91 -1.75
CA LYS A 18 -5.99 20.31 -0.49
C LYS A 18 -4.59 19.70 -0.32
N LEU A 19 -4.41 18.41 -0.61
CA LEU A 19 -3.11 17.75 -0.53
C LEU A 19 -2.11 18.40 -1.51
N VAL A 20 -2.52 18.69 -2.73
CA VAL A 20 -1.71 19.38 -3.74
C VAL A 20 -1.25 20.74 -3.23
N ALA A 21 -2.19 21.55 -2.71
CA ALA A 21 -1.89 22.88 -2.17
C ALA A 21 -0.93 22.81 -0.96
N ASP A 22 -1.14 21.85 -0.06
CA ASP A 22 -0.28 21.64 1.12
C ASP A 22 1.15 21.21 0.70
N LEU A 23 1.29 20.31 -0.29
CA LEU A 23 2.58 19.87 -0.82
C LEU A 23 3.31 20.99 -1.55
N GLN A 24 2.60 21.80 -2.36
CA GLN A 24 3.20 22.96 -3.04
C GLN A 24 3.74 23.97 -2.03
N ARG A 25 2.91 24.37 -1.05
CA ARG A 25 3.31 25.27 0.01
C ARG A 25 4.53 24.74 0.77
N LYS A 26 4.56 23.43 1.08
CA LYS A 26 5.69 22.79 1.76
C LYS A 26 6.97 22.81 0.93
N GLY A 27 6.87 22.63 -0.36
CA GLY A 27 7.98 22.77 -1.29
C GLY A 27 8.57 24.18 -1.29
N ASP A 28 7.69 25.19 -1.36
CA ASP A 28 8.08 26.60 -1.33
C ASP A 28 8.76 26.96 -0.01
N GLU A 29 8.20 26.53 1.15
CA GLU A 29 8.79 26.70 2.49
C GLU A 29 10.19 26.07 2.59
N GLU A 30 10.40 24.93 1.95
CA GLU A 30 11.68 24.20 1.98
C GLU A 30 12.63 24.56 0.85
N GLY A 31 12.25 25.47 -0.06
CA GLY A 31 13.04 25.93 -1.20
C GLY A 31 13.35 24.83 -2.21
N LEU A 32 12.39 23.92 -2.42
CA LEU A 32 12.52 22.84 -3.38
C LEU A 32 11.81 23.16 -4.70
N SER A 33 12.47 22.86 -5.82
CA SER A 33 11.83 22.91 -7.14
C SER A 33 10.98 21.65 -7.33
N LEU A 34 9.66 21.81 -7.32
CA LEU A 34 8.69 20.73 -7.42
C LEU A 34 7.97 20.71 -8.76
N GLU A 35 7.59 19.52 -9.18
CA GLU A 35 6.59 19.23 -10.18
C GLU A 35 5.53 18.33 -9.52
N ILE A 36 4.25 18.70 -9.55
CA ILE A 36 3.17 17.86 -8.99
C ILE A 36 2.28 17.40 -10.13
N ILE A 37 2.15 16.08 -10.28
CA ILE A 37 1.36 15.45 -11.33
C ILE A 37 0.25 14.62 -10.70
N VAL A 38 -1.00 15.01 -10.93
CA VAL A 38 -2.19 14.27 -10.47
C VAL A 38 -2.68 13.39 -11.62
N GLY A 39 -2.78 12.09 -11.33
CA GLY A 39 -3.30 11.11 -12.29
C GLY A 39 -4.70 10.68 -11.94
N ASP A 40 -5.69 11.43 -12.38
CA ASP A 40 -7.09 11.01 -12.24
C ASP A 40 -7.40 9.84 -13.20
N ASP A 41 -7.75 8.69 -12.62
CA ASP A 41 -8.08 7.46 -13.31
C ASP A 41 -9.59 7.15 -13.31
N THR A 42 -10.41 8.09 -12.87
CA THR A 42 -11.87 7.93 -12.73
C THR A 42 -12.53 7.56 -14.05
N LEU A 43 -12.12 8.19 -15.14
CA LEU A 43 -12.65 7.94 -16.48
C LEU A 43 -11.91 6.79 -17.21
N THR A 44 -10.59 6.73 -17.08
CA THR A 44 -9.75 5.81 -17.86
C THR A 44 -9.70 4.40 -17.28
N ARG A 45 -9.89 4.26 -15.97
CA ARG A 45 -9.90 2.99 -15.22
C ARG A 45 -8.71 2.08 -15.56
N LEU A 46 -7.54 2.66 -15.71
CA LEU A 46 -6.29 1.94 -16.00
C LEU A 46 -5.88 1.00 -14.86
N GLY A 47 -6.29 1.35 -13.65
CA GLY A 47 -5.87 0.69 -12.42
C GLY A 47 -4.56 1.25 -11.85
N ARG A 48 -4.31 0.93 -10.58
CA ARG A 48 -3.26 1.55 -9.76
C ARG A 48 -1.85 1.43 -10.35
N ALA A 49 -1.47 0.24 -10.83
CA ALA A 49 -0.16 0.00 -11.39
C ALA A 49 0.10 0.82 -12.66
N ARG A 50 -0.82 0.77 -13.62
CA ARG A 50 -0.71 1.53 -14.88
C ARG A 50 -0.76 3.02 -14.66
N ASN A 51 -1.63 3.50 -13.76
CA ASN A 51 -1.71 4.93 -13.47
C ASN A 51 -0.38 5.44 -12.89
N ARG A 52 0.24 4.74 -11.91
CA ARG A 52 1.54 5.11 -11.37
C ARG A 52 2.65 5.06 -12.43
N ASN A 53 2.65 4.05 -13.32
CA ASN A 53 3.61 3.96 -14.42
C ASN A 53 3.48 5.15 -15.39
N ARG A 54 2.25 5.50 -15.78
CA ARG A 54 1.96 6.66 -16.65
C ARG A 54 2.44 7.97 -16.03
N LEU A 55 2.18 8.19 -14.74
CA LEU A 55 2.64 9.40 -14.05
C LEU A 55 4.17 9.49 -14.02
N ALA A 56 4.85 8.38 -13.78
CA ALA A 56 6.32 8.35 -13.78
C ALA A 56 6.93 8.62 -15.17
N GLU A 57 6.25 8.24 -16.25
CA GLU A 57 6.65 8.56 -17.62
C GLU A 57 6.54 10.07 -17.92
N GLN A 58 5.50 10.73 -17.39
CA GLN A 58 5.26 12.17 -17.57
C GLN A 58 6.21 13.03 -16.73
N ALA A 59 6.72 12.47 -15.63
CA ALA A 59 7.57 13.17 -14.68
C ALA A 59 8.94 13.52 -15.27
N SER A 60 9.43 14.73 -14.95
CA SER A 60 10.72 15.25 -15.42
C SER A 60 11.79 15.32 -14.33
N GLY A 61 11.40 15.23 -13.05
CA GLY A 61 12.32 15.31 -11.90
C GLY A 61 13.26 14.11 -11.79
N GLU A 62 14.40 14.34 -11.14
CA GLU A 62 15.36 13.28 -10.82
C GLU A 62 14.76 12.25 -9.88
N TRP A 63 13.91 12.71 -8.97
CA TRP A 63 13.26 11.91 -7.95
C TRP A 63 11.75 11.90 -8.14
N LEU A 64 11.13 10.75 -7.97
CA LEU A 64 9.69 10.53 -7.99
C LEU A 64 9.20 10.26 -6.57
N LEU A 65 8.36 11.12 -6.01
CA LEU A 65 7.68 10.87 -4.74
C LEU A 65 6.23 10.46 -5.03
N ILE A 66 5.92 9.20 -4.86
CA ILE A 66 4.54 8.69 -4.97
C ILE A 66 3.83 8.98 -3.65
N VAL A 67 2.66 9.62 -3.73
CA VAL A 67 1.80 9.94 -2.57
C VAL A 67 0.38 9.55 -2.93
N ASP A 68 -0.27 8.72 -2.11
CA ASP A 68 -1.67 8.37 -2.35
C ASP A 68 -2.58 9.58 -2.08
N CYS A 69 -3.64 9.75 -2.87
CA CYS A 69 -4.48 10.95 -2.89
C CYS A 69 -5.25 11.22 -1.59
N ASP A 70 -5.48 10.19 -0.77
CA ASP A 70 -6.14 10.25 0.53
C ASP A 70 -5.17 10.48 1.70
N ALA A 71 -3.96 10.95 1.40
CA ALA A 71 -2.98 11.34 2.40
C ALA A 71 -3.25 12.74 2.96
N ALA A 72 -3.00 12.92 4.25
CA ALA A 72 -2.90 14.24 4.88
C ALA A 72 -1.49 14.45 5.44
N MET A 73 -1.02 15.70 5.38
CA MET A 73 0.32 16.05 5.79
C MET A 73 0.34 16.50 7.26
N PRO A 74 1.06 15.80 8.15
CA PRO A 74 1.24 16.26 9.52
C PRO A 74 2.28 17.39 9.59
N PRO A 75 2.28 18.23 10.65
CA PRO A 75 3.21 19.36 10.78
C PRO A 75 4.70 18.97 10.72
N ALA A 76 5.05 17.76 11.17
CA ALA A 76 6.44 17.27 11.18
C ALA A 76 6.91 16.69 9.83
N PHE A 77 6.04 16.58 8.83
CA PHE A 77 6.38 16.10 7.50
C PHE A 77 7.33 17.06 6.79
N SER A 78 8.30 16.53 6.04
CA SER A 78 9.27 17.32 5.29
C SER A 78 9.64 16.64 3.97
N LEU A 79 9.55 17.38 2.89
CA LEU A 79 10.01 16.94 1.57
C LEU A 79 11.54 16.87 1.53
N ARG A 80 12.22 17.78 2.22
CA ARG A 80 13.68 17.81 2.33
C ARG A 80 14.25 16.53 2.94
N LYS A 81 13.57 15.93 3.95
CA LYS A 81 13.99 14.64 4.52
C LYS A 81 14.05 13.53 3.46
N TYR A 82 13.14 13.54 2.49
CA TYR A 82 13.19 12.57 1.38
C TYR A 82 14.40 12.81 0.48
N VAL A 83 14.63 14.05 0.07
CA VAL A 83 15.77 14.40 -0.81
C VAL A 83 17.11 14.05 -0.14
N GLU A 84 17.26 14.33 1.15
CA GLU A 84 18.44 13.99 1.93
C GLU A 84 18.64 12.47 2.06
N ALA A 85 17.56 11.73 2.35
CA ALA A 85 17.59 10.27 2.44
C ALA A 85 17.87 9.62 1.07
N GLY A 86 17.39 10.21 -0.03
CA GLY A 86 17.66 9.78 -1.39
C GLY A 86 19.15 9.76 -1.77
N ARG A 87 19.98 10.54 -1.07
CA ARG A 87 21.44 10.47 -1.24
C ARG A 87 22.05 9.18 -0.70
N GLN A 88 21.33 8.47 0.17
CA GLN A 88 21.79 7.24 0.82
C GLN A 88 21.27 5.99 0.14
N ALA A 89 20.07 6.04 -0.46
CA ALA A 89 19.44 4.90 -1.14
C ALA A 89 18.55 5.38 -2.30
N PRO A 90 18.47 4.62 -3.40
CA PRO A 90 17.63 4.96 -4.55
C PRO A 90 16.13 4.82 -4.29
N VAL A 91 15.74 4.19 -3.19
CA VAL A 91 14.35 4.02 -2.76
C VAL A 91 14.23 4.37 -1.29
N VAL A 92 13.30 5.29 -0.96
CA VAL A 92 13.07 5.75 0.42
C VAL A 92 11.59 5.67 0.74
N CYS A 93 11.22 4.95 1.81
CA CYS A 93 9.86 4.80 2.27
C CYS A 93 9.63 5.64 3.54
N GLY A 94 8.78 6.67 3.47
CA GLY A 94 8.49 7.58 4.59
C GLY A 94 7.56 6.98 5.64
N GLY A 95 6.70 6.07 5.22
CA GLY A 95 5.71 5.43 6.07
C GLY A 95 4.37 6.18 6.10
N LEU A 96 3.48 5.64 6.90
CA LEU A 96 2.15 6.19 7.14
C LEU A 96 1.69 5.86 8.57
N TYR A 97 0.69 6.57 9.04
CA TYR A 97 -0.06 6.21 10.23
C TYR A 97 -1.53 6.64 10.08
N HIS A 98 -2.38 6.24 11.01
CA HIS A 98 -3.81 6.55 11.01
C HIS A 98 -4.16 7.51 12.15
N PRO A 99 -5.25 8.28 12.02
CA PRO A 99 -5.75 9.11 13.10
C PRO A 99 -5.97 8.30 14.39
N ASP A 100 -5.81 8.95 15.56
CA ASP A 100 -6.05 8.29 16.84
C ASP A 100 -7.54 8.00 17.07
N VAL A 101 -8.41 8.83 16.48
CA VAL A 101 -9.86 8.67 16.52
C VAL A 101 -10.34 8.19 15.16
N ASN A 102 -11.23 7.20 15.14
CA ASN A 102 -11.81 6.70 13.91
C ASN A 102 -12.65 7.77 13.21
N PRO A 103 -12.24 8.26 12.02
CA PRO A 103 -12.99 9.29 11.31
C PRO A 103 -14.22 8.74 10.57
N CYS A 104 -14.35 7.41 10.46
CA CYS A 104 -15.47 6.73 9.79
C CYS A 104 -16.09 5.71 10.75
N PRO A 105 -17.21 6.02 11.42
CA PRO A 105 -17.82 5.12 12.42
C PRO A 105 -18.12 3.70 11.89
N GLU A 106 -18.33 3.57 10.59
CA GLU A 106 -18.64 2.30 9.92
C GLU A 106 -17.38 1.48 9.56
N ALA A 107 -16.19 2.02 9.80
CA ALA A 107 -14.90 1.40 9.53
C ALA A 107 -14.28 0.76 10.79
N THR A 108 -15.04 -0.01 11.55
CA THR A 108 -14.57 -0.57 12.84
C THR A 108 -13.51 -1.64 12.67
N LEU A 109 -13.69 -2.58 11.73
CA LEU A 109 -12.70 -3.61 11.37
C LEU A 109 -11.47 -2.98 10.76
N ARG A 110 -11.66 -2.09 9.77
CA ARG A 110 -10.56 -1.42 9.06
C ARG A 110 -9.72 -0.62 10.05
N PHE A 111 -10.33 0.23 10.84
CA PHE A 111 -9.64 1.05 11.85
C PHE A 111 -8.86 0.19 12.85
N LYS A 112 -9.49 -0.84 13.42
CA LYS A 112 -8.84 -1.77 14.36
C LYS A 112 -7.65 -2.50 13.74
N TYR A 113 -7.77 -2.89 12.47
CA TYR A 113 -6.70 -3.56 11.72
C TYR A 113 -5.50 -2.63 11.52
N GLU A 114 -5.74 -1.41 11.06
CA GLU A 114 -4.68 -0.43 10.78
C GLU A 114 -4.01 0.07 12.07
N ARG A 115 -4.78 0.37 13.12
CA ARG A 115 -4.22 0.76 14.43
C ARG A 115 -3.31 -0.31 15.02
N LYS A 116 -3.63 -1.59 14.82
CA LYS A 116 -2.73 -2.68 15.21
C LYS A 116 -1.44 -2.68 14.39
N ALA A 117 -1.52 -2.37 13.10
CA ALA A 117 -0.35 -2.26 12.22
C ALA A 117 0.53 -1.07 12.61
N ASP A 118 -0.05 0.07 13.02
CA ASP A 118 0.67 1.28 13.41
C ASP A 118 1.69 1.06 14.53
N LEU A 119 1.48 0.07 15.41
CA LEU A 119 2.41 -0.28 16.48
C LEU A 119 3.81 -0.70 15.96
N ARG A 120 3.93 -1.06 14.68
CA ARG A 120 5.19 -1.50 14.04
C ARG A 120 5.55 -0.66 12.82
N ARG A 121 4.99 0.55 12.70
CA ARG A 121 5.24 1.42 11.53
C ARG A 121 6.43 2.36 11.68
N ALA A 122 7.09 2.45 12.85
CA ALA A 122 8.33 3.20 12.98
C ALA A 122 9.41 2.65 12.03
N ALA A 123 10.23 3.54 11.46
CA ALA A 123 11.24 3.19 10.46
C ALA A 123 12.16 2.04 10.90
N ARG A 124 12.56 2.02 12.18
CA ARG A 124 13.39 0.95 12.74
C ARG A 124 12.80 -0.45 12.58
N PHE A 125 11.48 -0.60 12.77
CA PHE A 125 10.81 -1.90 12.61
C PHE A 125 10.60 -2.26 11.14
N ARG A 126 10.35 -1.26 10.28
CA ARG A 126 10.20 -1.46 8.85
C ARG A 126 11.52 -1.84 8.20
N GLN A 127 12.64 -1.31 8.70
CA GLN A 127 13.99 -1.59 8.20
C GLN A 127 14.45 -3.03 8.51
N GLU A 128 13.84 -3.74 9.48
CA GLU A 128 14.12 -5.15 9.73
C GLU A 128 13.76 -6.06 8.53
N HIS A 129 12.72 -5.66 7.76
CA HIS A 129 12.24 -6.37 6.57
C HIS A 129 11.90 -5.37 5.45
N PRO A 130 12.89 -4.67 4.87
CA PRO A 130 12.67 -3.46 4.09
C PRO A 130 11.78 -3.68 2.87
N TYR A 131 11.93 -4.78 2.17
CA TYR A 131 11.12 -5.07 0.97
C TYR A 131 9.69 -5.50 1.32
N ALA A 132 9.52 -6.29 2.37
CA ALA A 132 8.21 -6.76 2.82
C ALA A 132 7.37 -5.65 3.48
N GLN A 133 8.02 -4.57 3.96
CA GLN A 133 7.39 -3.42 4.60
C GLN A 133 7.31 -2.20 3.67
N LEU A 134 7.60 -2.38 2.38
CA LEU A 134 7.43 -1.33 1.39
C LEU A 134 5.94 -0.95 1.27
N SER A 135 5.68 0.34 1.20
CA SER A 135 4.36 0.90 0.90
C SER A 135 4.51 2.06 -0.07
N THR A 136 3.69 2.09 -1.09
CA THR A 136 3.65 3.19 -2.07
C THR A 136 2.87 4.41 -1.58
N PHE A 137 2.31 4.34 -0.36
CA PHE A 137 1.55 5.46 0.22
C PHE A 137 2.37 6.74 0.33
N SER A 138 3.68 6.61 0.60
CA SER A 138 4.65 7.71 0.66
C SER A 138 6.04 7.16 0.32
N LEU A 139 6.35 7.06 -0.98
CA LEU A 139 7.51 6.36 -1.51
C LEU A 139 8.30 7.26 -2.47
N LEU A 140 9.56 7.57 -2.10
CA LEU A 140 10.51 8.21 -3.00
C LEU A 140 11.29 7.14 -3.77
N VAL A 141 11.42 7.32 -5.08
CA VAL A 141 12.24 6.44 -5.93
C VAL A 141 13.02 7.29 -6.91
N ARG A 142 14.30 6.98 -7.14
CA ARG A 142 15.06 7.60 -8.21
C ARG A 142 14.39 7.28 -9.55
N ARG A 143 14.15 8.30 -10.38
CA ARG A 143 13.37 8.16 -11.62
C ARG A 143 13.91 7.06 -12.53
N GLU A 144 15.23 6.98 -12.74
CA GLU A 144 15.85 5.93 -13.55
C GLU A 144 15.60 4.53 -13.00
N THR A 145 15.66 4.37 -11.65
CA THR A 145 15.36 3.11 -10.97
C THR A 145 13.91 2.70 -11.17
N PHE A 146 12.97 3.66 -11.01
CA PHE A 146 11.55 3.39 -11.23
C PHE A 146 11.26 2.95 -12.66
N LEU A 147 11.78 3.69 -13.66
CA LEU A 147 11.54 3.39 -15.08
C LEU A 147 12.14 2.04 -15.52
N ALA A 148 13.23 1.60 -14.86
CA ALA A 148 13.84 0.29 -15.12
C ALA A 148 13.05 -0.88 -14.51
N ILE A 149 12.24 -0.65 -13.47
CA ILE A 149 11.50 -1.70 -12.76
C ILE A 149 10.01 -1.66 -13.14
N ARG A 150 9.37 -0.50 -12.97
CA ARG A 150 7.93 -0.25 -13.12
C ARG A 150 7.06 -1.14 -12.22
N PHE A 151 5.82 -0.75 -12.01
CA PHE A 151 4.83 -1.64 -11.43
C PHE A 151 4.41 -2.71 -12.43
N ASP A 152 4.21 -3.94 -11.95
CA ASP A 152 3.70 -5.04 -12.78
C ASP A 152 2.23 -4.77 -13.14
N GLU A 153 1.98 -4.46 -14.42
CA GLU A 153 0.65 -4.15 -14.94
C GLU A 153 -0.28 -5.37 -15.03
N ALA A 154 0.22 -6.58 -14.78
CA ALA A 154 -0.63 -7.75 -14.55
C ALA A 154 -1.42 -7.63 -13.23
N CYS A 155 -1.02 -6.72 -12.34
CA CYS A 155 -1.76 -6.36 -11.13
C CYS A 155 -2.89 -5.37 -11.46
N VAL A 156 -3.91 -5.83 -12.20
CA VAL A 156 -5.03 -4.99 -12.65
C VAL A 156 -5.98 -4.65 -11.51
N GLU A 157 -6.26 -5.62 -10.64
CA GLU A 157 -7.17 -5.47 -9.51
C GLU A 157 -6.42 -5.02 -8.25
N TYR A 158 -7.20 -4.63 -7.23
CA TYR A 158 -6.69 -4.16 -5.95
C TYR A 158 -5.79 -5.18 -5.24
N GLY A 159 -4.63 -4.71 -4.78
CA GLY A 159 -3.75 -5.36 -3.80
C GLY A 159 -2.54 -6.06 -4.40
N TYR A 160 -1.47 -6.11 -3.59
CA TYR A 160 -0.18 -6.73 -3.88
C TYR A 160 0.71 -6.02 -4.91
N GLU A 161 0.31 -4.90 -5.50
CA GLU A 161 1.17 -4.13 -6.38
C GLU A 161 2.46 -3.67 -5.67
N ASP A 162 2.33 -3.21 -4.40
CA ASP A 162 3.46 -2.80 -3.56
C ASP A 162 4.38 -3.98 -3.26
N THR A 163 3.78 -5.13 -2.93
CA THR A 163 4.54 -6.36 -2.62
C THR A 163 5.32 -6.86 -3.83
N LEU A 164 4.73 -6.81 -5.03
CA LEU A 164 5.43 -7.17 -6.27
C LEU A 164 6.58 -6.21 -6.58
N PHE A 165 6.36 -4.91 -6.37
CA PHE A 165 7.40 -3.91 -6.56
C PHE A 165 8.55 -4.12 -5.57
N GLY A 166 8.24 -4.38 -4.28
CA GLY A 166 9.22 -4.72 -3.25
C GLY A 166 10.01 -5.99 -3.59
N ALA A 167 9.33 -7.05 -4.06
CA ALA A 167 9.97 -8.29 -4.48
C ALA A 167 10.94 -8.10 -5.67
N GLU A 168 10.59 -7.23 -6.61
CA GLU A 168 11.46 -6.93 -7.76
C GLU A 168 12.67 -6.09 -7.34
N LEU A 169 12.52 -5.15 -6.40
CA LEU A 169 13.63 -4.43 -5.79
C LEU A 169 14.58 -5.39 -5.08
N GLU A 170 14.05 -6.34 -4.28
CA GLU A 170 14.84 -7.36 -3.59
C GLU A 170 15.60 -8.26 -4.56
N ARG A 171 14.93 -8.74 -5.61
CA ARG A 171 15.54 -9.55 -6.65
C ARG A 171 16.70 -8.88 -7.38
N ARG A 172 16.63 -7.55 -7.53
CA ARG A 172 17.70 -6.74 -8.16
C ARG A 172 18.74 -6.23 -7.16
N GLY A 173 18.58 -6.52 -5.87
CA GLY A 173 19.50 -6.04 -4.83
C GLY A 173 19.48 -4.52 -4.64
N ILE A 174 18.38 -3.85 -4.99
CA ILE A 174 18.24 -2.40 -4.87
C ILE A 174 17.83 -2.07 -3.43
N PRO A 175 18.66 -1.30 -2.67
CA PRO A 175 18.38 -1.04 -1.27
C PRO A 175 17.20 -0.09 -1.06
N ILE A 176 16.44 -0.35 0.01
CA ILE A 176 15.36 0.52 0.50
C ILE A 176 15.76 1.08 1.85
N LEU A 177 15.67 2.40 1.99
CA LEU A 177 15.82 3.10 3.27
C LEU A 177 14.43 3.49 3.81
N HIS A 178 14.11 3.05 5.01
CA HIS A 178 12.92 3.50 5.71
C HIS A 178 13.25 4.67 6.63
N ILE A 179 12.46 5.74 6.56
CA ILE A 179 12.62 6.93 7.41
C ILE A 179 11.33 7.22 8.18
N ASP A 180 11.44 7.90 9.32
CA ASP A 180 10.28 8.40 10.07
C ASP A 180 9.87 9.78 9.53
N ASN A 181 9.12 9.75 8.43
CA ASN A 181 8.53 10.90 7.77
C ASN A 181 7.12 10.58 7.24
N PRO A 182 6.24 10.05 8.11
CA PRO A 182 4.97 9.50 7.67
C PRO A 182 3.95 10.56 7.28
N LEU A 183 3.06 10.20 6.35
CA LEU A 183 1.80 10.88 6.08
C LEU A 183 0.66 10.21 6.85
N ILE A 184 -0.45 10.92 7.02
CA ILE A 184 -1.66 10.40 7.67
C ILE A 184 -2.58 9.81 6.60
N HIS A 185 -2.99 8.56 6.74
CA HIS A 185 -3.97 7.94 5.87
C HIS A 185 -5.39 8.26 6.34
N MET A 186 -6.10 9.08 5.57
CA MET A 186 -7.45 9.53 5.88
C MET A 186 -8.55 8.68 5.24
N GLY A 187 -8.21 7.89 4.22
CA GLY A 187 -9.14 7.12 3.40
C GLY A 187 -9.65 5.83 4.06
N LEU A 188 -10.21 5.94 5.26
CA LEU A 188 -10.87 4.80 5.90
C LEU A 188 -12.27 4.59 5.34
N GLU A 189 -12.49 3.39 4.81
CA GLU A 189 -13.75 3.00 4.18
C GLU A 189 -14.59 2.13 5.12
N PRO A 190 -15.94 2.13 4.97
CA PRO A 190 -16.82 1.21 5.69
C PRO A 190 -16.37 -0.25 5.58
N ASP A 191 -16.56 -1.01 6.65
CA ASP A 191 -16.10 -2.41 6.75
C ASP A 191 -16.61 -3.32 5.62
N ALA A 192 -17.80 -3.05 5.07
CA ALA A 192 -18.33 -3.78 3.92
C ALA A 192 -17.47 -3.60 2.67
N ILE A 193 -17.03 -2.35 2.40
CA ILE A 193 -16.13 -2.02 1.27
C ILE A 193 -14.74 -2.60 1.51
N PHE A 194 -14.21 -2.44 2.73
CA PHE A 194 -12.92 -3.00 3.10
C PHE A 194 -12.88 -4.51 2.95
N LEU A 195 -13.94 -5.22 3.37
CA LEU A 195 -14.03 -6.67 3.23
C LEU A 195 -14.10 -7.10 1.76
N ALA A 196 -14.87 -6.39 0.92
CA ALA A 196 -14.93 -6.63 -0.52
C ALA A 196 -13.56 -6.40 -1.19
N LYS A 197 -12.85 -5.31 -0.85
CA LYS A 197 -11.48 -5.06 -1.31
C LYS A 197 -10.51 -6.16 -0.84
N THR A 198 -10.67 -6.66 0.38
CA THR A 198 -9.88 -7.80 0.90
C THR A 198 -10.13 -9.06 0.07
N GLU A 199 -11.37 -9.37 -0.26
CA GLU A 199 -11.70 -10.51 -1.14
C GLU A 199 -11.08 -10.37 -2.52
N THR A 200 -11.10 -9.15 -3.10
CA THR A 200 -10.41 -8.86 -4.37
C THR A 200 -8.91 -9.06 -4.24
N ALA A 201 -8.29 -8.55 -3.17
CA ALA A 201 -6.87 -8.78 -2.90
C ALA A 201 -6.52 -10.27 -2.77
N MET A 202 -7.42 -11.09 -2.19
CA MET A 202 -7.21 -12.55 -2.14
C MET A 202 -7.26 -13.20 -3.53
N ARG A 203 -8.13 -12.73 -4.44
CA ARG A 203 -8.16 -13.19 -5.84
C ARG A 203 -6.88 -12.79 -6.57
N THR A 204 -6.41 -11.55 -6.39
CA THR A 204 -5.13 -11.07 -6.93
C THR A 204 -3.97 -11.92 -6.42
N LEU A 205 -3.91 -12.20 -5.11
CA LEU A 205 -2.89 -13.07 -4.53
C LEU A 205 -2.91 -14.48 -5.13
N HIS A 206 -4.09 -15.05 -5.34
CA HIS A 206 -4.25 -16.39 -5.93
C HIS A 206 -3.73 -16.42 -7.38
N ARG A 207 -4.11 -15.42 -8.19
CA ARG A 207 -3.65 -15.29 -9.58
C ARG A 207 -2.14 -15.11 -9.68
N LEU A 208 -1.54 -14.38 -8.74
CA LEU A 208 -0.12 -14.04 -8.70
C LEU A 208 0.67 -14.92 -7.71
N GLU A 209 0.11 -16.07 -7.28
CA GLU A 209 0.71 -16.94 -6.25
C GLU A 209 2.17 -17.25 -6.50
N GLN A 210 2.54 -17.58 -7.74
CA GLN A 210 3.92 -17.94 -8.09
C GLN A 210 4.89 -16.75 -7.92
N LYS A 211 4.48 -15.53 -8.33
CA LYS A 211 5.30 -14.32 -8.20
C LYS A 211 5.43 -13.84 -6.75
N LEU A 212 4.41 -14.11 -5.92
CA LEU A 212 4.34 -13.64 -4.53
C LEU A 212 4.78 -14.69 -3.50
N ARG A 213 5.20 -15.87 -3.97
CA ARG A 213 5.72 -16.91 -3.09
C ARG A 213 7.01 -16.43 -2.42
N GLY A 214 7.10 -16.57 -1.11
CA GLY A 214 8.18 -15.99 -0.29
C GLY A 214 7.89 -14.58 0.24
N HIS A 215 6.98 -13.84 -0.39
CA HIS A 215 6.65 -12.45 -0.03
C HIS A 215 5.27 -12.30 0.64
N SER A 216 4.57 -13.40 0.93
CA SER A 216 3.25 -13.37 1.57
C SER A 216 3.15 -14.37 2.73
N HIS A 217 2.89 -13.87 3.94
CA HIS A 217 2.62 -14.71 5.12
C HIS A 217 1.42 -15.65 4.92
N LEU A 218 0.40 -15.21 4.15
CA LEU A 218 -0.75 -16.06 3.85
C LEU A 218 -0.32 -17.25 2.99
N LEU A 219 0.48 -17.03 1.96
CA LEU A 219 0.99 -18.11 1.11
C LEU A 219 1.87 -19.07 1.90
N ALA A 220 2.75 -18.57 2.77
CA ALA A 220 3.55 -19.42 3.65
C ALA A 220 2.68 -20.32 4.56
N THR A 221 1.56 -19.76 5.06
CA THR A 221 0.58 -20.53 5.84
C THR A 221 -0.12 -21.58 4.98
N VAL A 222 -0.53 -21.20 3.77
CA VAL A 222 -1.17 -22.12 2.80
C VAL A 222 -0.22 -23.27 2.44
N ASP A 223 1.05 -22.99 2.18
CA ASP A 223 2.04 -24.03 1.86
C ASP A 223 2.28 -24.99 3.03
N ARG A 224 2.24 -24.49 4.27
CA ARG A 224 2.29 -25.36 5.47
C ARG A 224 1.05 -26.26 5.55
N LEU A 225 -0.14 -25.70 5.32
CA LEU A 225 -1.40 -26.48 5.33
C LEU A 225 -1.46 -27.51 4.20
N ARG A 226 -0.94 -27.17 3.02
CA ARG A 226 -0.82 -28.11 1.89
C ARG A 226 0.07 -29.31 2.26
N ARG A 227 1.22 -29.07 2.89
CA ARG A 227 2.14 -30.13 3.36
C ARG A 227 1.51 -31.03 4.44
N LEU A 228 0.64 -30.46 5.26
CA LEU A 228 -0.09 -31.19 6.31
C LEU A 228 -1.41 -31.82 5.82
N HIS A 229 -1.74 -31.68 4.54
CA HIS A 229 -3.00 -32.15 3.94
C HIS A 229 -4.29 -31.59 4.60
N LEU A 230 -4.19 -30.44 5.29
CA LEU A 230 -5.30 -29.84 6.04
C LEU A 230 -6.20 -28.91 5.21
N CYS A 231 -5.84 -28.61 3.95
CA CYS A 231 -6.62 -27.67 3.11
C CYS A 231 -8.07 -28.10 2.89
N GLY A 232 -8.32 -29.43 2.74
CA GLY A 232 -9.68 -29.97 2.59
C GLY A 232 -10.57 -29.72 3.80
N LEU A 233 -10.03 -29.96 5.00
CA LEU A 233 -10.72 -29.71 6.26
C LEU A 233 -11.08 -28.22 6.42
N ILE A 234 -10.11 -27.32 6.16
CA ILE A 234 -10.34 -25.87 6.27
C ILE A 234 -11.39 -25.39 5.26
N ARG A 235 -11.39 -25.92 4.03
CA ARG A 235 -12.43 -25.60 3.04
C ARG A 235 -13.84 -26.05 3.52
N CYS A 236 -13.92 -27.21 4.15
CA CYS A 236 -15.19 -27.72 4.71
C CYS A 236 -15.67 -26.79 5.84
N CYS A 237 -14.82 -26.51 6.82
CA CYS A 237 -15.12 -25.57 7.91
C CYS A 237 -15.51 -24.18 7.38
N TRP A 238 -14.81 -23.67 6.38
CA TRP A 238 -15.12 -22.39 5.75
C TRP A 238 -16.54 -22.34 5.17
N ARG A 239 -16.96 -23.38 4.44
CA ARG A 239 -18.30 -23.44 3.84
C ARG A 239 -19.41 -23.34 4.89
N LEU A 240 -19.17 -23.91 6.07
CA LEU A 240 -20.12 -23.88 7.20
C LEU A 240 -20.07 -22.52 7.94
N CYS A 241 -18.85 -21.98 8.16
CA CYS A 241 -18.64 -20.83 9.05
C CYS A 241 -18.59 -19.48 8.33
N ARG A 242 -18.58 -19.42 6.99
CA ARG A 242 -18.39 -18.14 6.25
C ARG A 242 -19.42 -17.07 6.59
N LYS A 243 -20.69 -17.46 6.79
CA LYS A 243 -21.76 -16.49 7.13
C LYS A 243 -21.59 -15.89 8.51
N PRO A 244 -21.43 -16.66 9.60
CA PRO A 244 -21.17 -16.10 10.94
C PRO A 244 -19.83 -15.35 11.02
N LEU A 245 -18.78 -15.80 10.31
CA LEU A 245 -17.53 -15.05 10.23
C LEU A 245 -17.76 -13.66 9.62
N ARG A 246 -18.44 -13.59 8.46
CA ARG A 246 -18.76 -12.32 7.82
C ARG A 246 -19.63 -11.43 8.72
N ALA A 247 -20.61 -12.00 9.41
CA ALA A 247 -21.45 -11.24 10.35
C ALA A 247 -20.64 -10.63 11.51
N ASN A 248 -19.67 -11.38 12.07
CA ASN A 248 -18.75 -10.82 13.07
C ASN A 248 -17.93 -9.67 12.52
N LEU A 249 -17.36 -9.82 11.30
CA LEU A 249 -16.48 -8.82 10.69
C LEU A 249 -17.20 -7.51 10.33
N LEU A 250 -18.49 -7.59 10.02
CA LEU A 250 -19.35 -6.43 9.73
C LEU A 250 -20.13 -5.95 10.96
N GLY A 251 -19.87 -6.52 12.13
CA GLY A 251 -20.53 -6.15 13.38
C GLY A 251 -19.76 -5.07 14.15
N LYS A 252 -20.33 -4.64 15.29
CA LYS A 252 -19.76 -3.57 16.13
C LYS A 252 -18.42 -3.93 16.78
N HIS A 253 -18.10 -5.22 16.96
CA HIS A 253 -16.90 -5.70 17.64
C HIS A 253 -16.17 -6.76 16.81
N PRO A 254 -15.60 -6.39 15.64
CA PRO A 254 -14.94 -7.32 14.75
C PRO A 254 -13.66 -7.90 15.39
N SER A 255 -13.42 -9.19 15.14
CA SER A 255 -12.23 -9.88 15.60
C SER A 255 -11.17 -9.95 14.51
N LEU A 256 -9.96 -9.44 14.77
CA LEU A 256 -8.83 -9.53 13.84
C LEU A 256 -8.35 -10.98 13.64
N PHE A 257 -8.53 -11.85 14.64
CA PHE A 257 -8.27 -13.28 14.47
C PHE A 257 -9.23 -13.90 13.45
N LEU A 258 -10.53 -13.65 13.61
CA LEU A 258 -11.54 -14.13 12.66
C LEU A 258 -11.35 -13.53 11.27
N PHE A 259 -10.84 -12.30 11.17
CA PHE A 259 -10.46 -11.70 9.89
C PHE A 259 -9.31 -12.47 9.21
N SER A 260 -8.32 -12.92 9.97
CA SER A 260 -7.24 -13.77 9.43
C SER A 260 -7.77 -15.14 8.97
N VAL A 261 -8.65 -15.76 9.75
CA VAL A 261 -9.36 -17.01 9.39
C VAL A 261 -10.21 -16.79 8.14
N TYR A 262 -10.90 -15.66 8.05
CA TYR A 262 -11.71 -15.29 6.87
C TYR A 262 -10.86 -15.22 5.60
N LYS A 263 -9.75 -14.50 5.63
CA LYS A 263 -8.84 -14.39 4.48
C LYS A 263 -8.31 -15.76 4.04
N LEU A 264 -7.88 -16.59 4.99
CA LEU A 264 -7.35 -17.92 4.70
C LEU A 264 -8.42 -18.84 4.07
N GLY A 265 -9.60 -18.88 4.67
CA GLY A 265 -10.70 -19.72 4.18
C GLY A 265 -11.19 -19.28 2.80
N PHE A 266 -11.31 -17.96 2.59
CA PHE A 266 -11.67 -17.39 1.28
C PHE A 266 -10.64 -17.79 0.22
N PHE A 267 -9.35 -17.56 0.49
CA PHE A 267 -8.25 -17.89 -0.44
C PHE A 267 -8.24 -19.38 -0.81
N LEU A 268 -8.34 -20.28 0.16
CA LEU A 268 -8.32 -21.72 -0.08
C LEU A 268 -9.53 -22.22 -0.89
N CYS A 269 -10.63 -21.46 -0.96
CA CYS A 269 -11.81 -21.80 -1.76
C CYS A 269 -11.81 -21.18 -3.16
N LEU A 270 -10.83 -20.36 -3.51
CA LEU A 270 -10.62 -19.90 -4.89
C LEU A 270 -10.20 -21.09 -5.79
N ARG A 271 -10.62 -21.04 -7.07
CA ARG A 271 -10.36 -22.08 -8.08
C ARG A 271 -9.39 -21.53 -9.12
#